data_28a1380592d38c7275916fa35dee11cf
#
_entry.id   28a1380592d38c7275916fa35dee11cf
#
_cell.length_a   1.000
_cell.length_b   1.000
_cell.length_c   1.000
_cell.angle_alpha   90.00
_cell.angle_beta   90.00
_cell.angle_gamma   90.00
#
_symmetry.space_group_name_H-M   'P 1'
#
loop_
_entity.id
_entity.type
_entity.pdbx_description
1 polymer ?
#
loop_
_entity_poly.entity_id
_entity_poly.type
_entity_poly.pdbx_seq_one_letter_code
_entity_poly.pdbx_strand_id
1 'polypeptide(L)'
;MEKVVYLFNGKKDIELLDVTSLLIPVKGLSTRSIFALTIDEIKEIKSRTNKEIYLLCDAIILENERESVNALFPVLNEVAYKIFFSDVVFYMEALKFNCLDKMVFYSPTFALSVEDINSWKKLGIKNIIISKESEYDGYIDILKSVNDIDLGMLALGYPQIYYSRRQMLTSFKKEYNHIDFDIDLNLTIKERTRDMKMPIYEDERGTFIFAGEVFFANEKLKELKDLGMKYFIIDPIFINDECDLVQIVKDGLNGIDSSNKIKEDTSSFMLFREMVNNYDK
;
A
#
# COMPACT_ATOMS: atom_id res chain seq x y z
N MET A 1 17.08 5.20 10.81
CA MET A 1 17.33 3.91 10.13
C MET A 1 16.12 3.63 9.24
N GLU A 2 16.36 3.24 7.99
CA GLU A 2 15.32 2.85 7.06
C GLU A 2 14.64 1.54 7.49
N LYS A 3 13.37 1.38 7.09
CA LYS A 3 12.55 0.21 7.37
C LYS A 3 12.00 -0.38 6.07
N VAL A 4 12.32 -1.62 5.82
CA VAL A 4 11.66 -2.43 4.80
C VAL A 4 10.42 -3.03 5.43
N VAL A 5 9.26 -2.66 4.89
CA VAL A 5 7.94 -3.04 5.40
C VAL A 5 7.32 -4.03 4.44
N TYR A 6 7.09 -5.26 4.88
CA TYR A 6 6.50 -6.31 4.05
C TYR A 6 5.00 -6.41 4.31
N LEU A 7 4.20 -6.23 3.26
CA LEU A 7 2.76 -6.45 3.34
C LEU A 7 2.50 -7.96 3.41
N PHE A 8 1.79 -8.39 4.43
CA PHE A 8 1.43 -9.79 4.66
C PHE A 8 0.54 -10.31 3.51
N ASN A 9 0.92 -11.47 2.95
CA ASN A 9 0.27 -12.10 1.80
C ASN A 9 -0.19 -13.54 2.08
N GLY A 10 -0.42 -13.88 3.37
CA GLY A 10 -0.84 -15.23 3.76
C GLY A 10 0.31 -16.23 3.93
N LYS A 11 1.58 -15.85 3.71
CA LYS A 11 2.72 -16.75 3.96
C LYS A 11 2.78 -17.20 5.40
N LYS A 12 3.06 -18.49 5.61
CA LYS A 12 3.15 -19.10 6.94
C LYS A 12 4.47 -18.80 7.64
N ASP A 13 5.55 -18.67 6.86
CA ASP A 13 6.93 -18.59 7.37
C ASP A 13 7.40 -17.13 7.52
N ILE A 14 6.53 -16.30 8.15
CA ILE A 14 6.82 -14.87 8.39
C ILE A 14 8.09 -14.64 9.21
N GLU A 15 8.46 -15.62 10.05
CA GLU A 15 9.66 -15.58 10.87
C GLU A 15 10.94 -15.56 10.03
N LEU A 16 10.91 -16.19 8.85
CA LEU A 16 12.05 -16.28 7.93
C LEU A 16 12.24 -14.99 7.09
N LEU A 17 11.24 -14.13 7.02
CA LEU A 17 11.37 -12.86 6.29
C LEU A 17 12.40 -11.96 6.99
N ASP A 18 13.42 -11.54 6.26
CA ASP A 18 14.47 -10.64 6.80
C ASP A 18 14.01 -9.17 6.78
N VAL A 19 12.88 -8.91 7.46
CA VAL A 19 12.29 -7.58 7.66
C VAL A 19 12.09 -7.30 9.14
N THR A 20 12.08 -6.01 9.49
CA THR A 20 11.79 -5.58 10.87
C THR A 20 10.29 -5.40 11.11
N SER A 21 9.52 -5.17 10.06
CA SER A 21 8.10 -4.76 10.16
C SER A 21 7.23 -5.52 9.18
N LEU A 22 6.08 -5.99 9.69
CA LEU A 22 5.01 -6.62 8.90
C LEU A 22 3.82 -5.68 8.85
N LEU A 23 3.32 -5.36 7.65
CA LEU A 23 2.09 -4.61 7.45
C LEU A 23 0.95 -5.61 7.21
N ILE A 24 0.06 -5.76 8.17
CA ILE A 24 -1.01 -6.77 8.15
C ILE A 24 -2.33 -6.11 7.82
N PRO A 25 -3.00 -6.50 6.72
CA PRO A 25 -4.33 -6.03 6.38
C PRO A 25 -5.34 -6.46 7.45
N VAL A 26 -6.14 -5.52 7.95
CA VAL A 26 -7.18 -5.80 8.95
C VAL A 26 -8.48 -6.16 8.26
N LYS A 27 -9.08 -7.29 8.64
CA LYS A 27 -10.34 -7.79 8.07
C LYS A 27 -11.45 -6.74 8.19
N GLY A 28 -12.10 -6.43 7.08
CA GLY A 28 -13.14 -5.43 6.98
C GLY A 28 -12.65 -3.97 6.93
N LEU A 29 -11.36 -3.69 7.16
CA LEU A 29 -10.79 -2.34 7.17
C LEU A 29 -9.73 -2.09 6.10
N SER A 30 -9.34 -3.12 5.32
CA SER A 30 -8.30 -3.00 4.31
C SER A 30 -8.80 -3.28 2.89
N THR A 31 -8.15 -2.64 1.92
CA THR A 31 -8.31 -2.93 0.48
C THR A 31 -7.56 -4.19 0.04
N ARG A 32 -6.70 -4.76 0.90
CA ARG A 32 -6.02 -6.05 0.69
C ARG A 32 -6.78 -7.18 1.40
N SER A 33 -8.08 -7.22 1.21
CA SER A 33 -9.04 -8.07 1.92
C SER A 33 -8.76 -9.57 1.78
N ILE A 34 -8.23 -10.03 0.65
CA ILE A 34 -7.85 -11.43 0.42
C ILE A 34 -6.78 -11.95 1.39
N PHE A 35 -5.98 -11.07 1.97
CA PHE A 35 -4.96 -11.40 2.97
C PHE A 35 -5.27 -10.81 4.34
N ALA A 36 -6.47 -10.24 4.49
CA ALA A 36 -6.86 -9.57 5.72
C ALA A 36 -7.14 -10.58 6.84
N LEU A 37 -6.60 -10.27 8.02
CA LEU A 37 -6.71 -11.08 9.19
C LEU A 37 -7.63 -10.44 10.24
N THR A 38 -8.28 -11.28 11.02
CA THR A 38 -8.98 -10.88 12.25
C THR A 38 -7.98 -10.43 13.31
N ILE A 39 -8.46 -9.71 14.31
CA ILE A 39 -7.60 -9.26 15.42
C ILE A 39 -6.96 -10.44 16.17
N ASP A 40 -7.69 -11.54 16.33
CA ASP A 40 -7.18 -12.70 17.05
C ASP A 40 -6.04 -13.40 16.26
N GLU A 41 -6.19 -13.53 14.95
CA GLU A 41 -5.11 -14.03 14.07
C GLU A 41 -3.89 -13.10 14.08
N ILE A 42 -4.10 -11.78 14.11
CA ILE A 42 -3.01 -10.79 14.23
C ILE A 42 -2.29 -10.92 15.58
N LYS A 43 -3.03 -11.13 16.69
CA LYS A 43 -2.44 -11.36 18.01
C LYS A 43 -1.62 -12.67 18.03
N GLU A 44 -2.10 -13.72 17.36
CA GLU A 44 -1.37 -14.97 17.21
C GLU A 44 -0.04 -14.74 16.47
N ILE A 45 -0.07 -14.05 15.32
CA ILE A 45 1.14 -13.68 14.59
C ILE A 45 2.11 -12.88 15.49
N LYS A 46 1.58 -11.87 16.19
CA LYS A 46 2.39 -11.04 17.10
C LYS A 46 3.07 -11.86 18.20
N SER A 47 2.43 -12.92 18.70
CA SER A 47 3.01 -13.79 19.72
C SER A 47 4.17 -14.67 19.20
N ARG A 48 4.23 -14.91 17.88
CA ARG A 48 5.20 -15.78 17.22
C ARG A 48 6.42 -15.04 16.67
N THR A 49 6.42 -13.69 16.67
CA THR A 49 7.50 -12.91 16.06
C THR A 49 7.86 -11.69 16.89
N ASN A 50 9.13 -11.28 16.82
CA ASN A 50 9.60 -10.01 17.39
C ASN A 50 9.49 -8.83 16.40
N LYS A 51 8.92 -9.05 15.21
CA LYS A 51 8.75 -7.99 14.21
C LYS A 51 7.71 -6.95 14.68
N GLU A 52 7.92 -5.72 14.28
CA GLU A 52 6.93 -4.66 14.51
C GLU A 52 5.67 -4.97 13.69
N ILE A 53 4.51 -5.04 14.34
CA ILE A 53 3.23 -5.27 13.66
C ILE A 53 2.62 -3.93 13.31
N TYR A 54 2.53 -3.64 12.02
CA TYR A 54 1.79 -2.53 11.45
C TYR A 54 0.45 -3.03 10.96
N LEU A 55 -0.61 -2.26 11.18
CA LEU A 55 -1.96 -2.60 10.73
C LEU A 55 -2.32 -1.76 9.50
N LEU A 56 -2.85 -2.38 8.46
CA LEU A 56 -3.35 -1.71 7.27
C LEU A 56 -4.87 -1.54 7.35
N CYS A 57 -5.31 -0.28 7.44
CA CYS A 57 -6.71 0.15 7.54
C CYS A 57 -6.99 1.19 6.43
N ASP A 58 -6.80 0.81 5.17
CA ASP A 58 -6.82 1.69 4.01
C ASP A 58 -8.13 1.66 3.21
N ALA A 59 -9.15 0.96 3.70
CA ALA A 59 -10.46 0.92 3.07
C ALA A 59 -11.27 2.21 3.30
N ILE A 60 -12.12 2.57 2.35
CA ILE A 60 -13.14 3.61 2.52
C ILE A 60 -14.17 3.13 3.56
N ILE A 61 -14.42 3.93 4.58
CA ILE A 61 -15.38 3.65 5.64
C ILE A 61 -16.70 4.38 5.36
N LEU A 62 -17.79 3.64 5.29
CA LEU A 62 -19.13 4.21 5.12
C LEU A 62 -19.68 4.68 6.47
N GLU A 63 -20.63 5.62 6.47
CA GLU A 63 -21.19 6.18 7.69
C GLU A 63 -21.79 5.10 8.62
N ASN A 64 -22.43 4.08 8.06
CA ASN A 64 -22.98 2.97 8.84
C ASN A 64 -21.90 1.99 9.39
N GLU A 65 -20.65 2.09 8.97
CA GLU A 65 -19.52 1.29 9.47
C GLU A 65 -18.75 2.03 10.58
N ARG A 66 -18.97 3.33 10.76
CA ARG A 66 -18.23 4.19 11.68
C ARG A 66 -18.26 3.71 13.12
N GLU A 67 -19.43 3.31 13.63
CA GLU A 67 -19.55 2.81 15.00
C GLU A 67 -18.73 1.54 15.24
N SER A 68 -18.68 0.65 14.24
CA SER A 68 -17.86 -0.56 14.30
C SER A 68 -16.36 -0.23 14.34
N VAL A 69 -15.91 0.77 13.57
CA VAL A 69 -14.52 1.25 13.62
C VAL A 69 -14.20 1.84 14.99
N ASN A 70 -15.08 2.69 15.51
CA ASN A 70 -14.91 3.31 16.83
C ASN A 70 -14.80 2.25 17.95
N ALA A 71 -15.63 1.21 17.91
CA ALA A 71 -15.60 0.12 18.88
C ALA A 71 -14.31 -0.73 18.78
N LEU A 72 -13.77 -0.90 17.56
CA LEU A 72 -12.58 -1.71 17.31
C LEU A 72 -11.27 -0.96 17.59
N PHE A 73 -11.26 0.36 17.46
CA PHE A 73 -10.04 1.18 17.49
C PHE A 73 -9.18 1.00 18.76
N PRO A 74 -9.74 0.88 19.99
CA PRO A 74 -8.93 0.61 21.19
C PRO A 74 -8.06 -0.64 21.06
N VAL A 75 -8.62 -1.70 20.47
CA VAL A 75 -7.89 -2.98 20.27
C VAL A 75 -6.84 -2.83 19.17
N LEU A 76 -7.15 -2.12 18.08
CA LEU A 76 -6.17 -1.80 17.05
C LEU A 76 -4.98 -1.05 17.65
N ASN A 77 -5.24 -0.03 18.48
CA ASN A 77 -4.20 0.75 19.14
C ASN A 77 -3.34 -0.08 20.11
N GLU A 78 -3.92 -1.06 20.80
CA GLU A 78 -3.19 -1.98 21.71
C GLU A 78 -2.26 -2.90 20.93
N VAL A 79 -2.74 -3.47 19.83
CA VAL A 79 -2.01 -4.49 19.06
C VAL A 79 -0.94 -3.86 18.17
N ALA A 80 -1.22 -2.70 17.57
CA ALA A 80 -0.38 -2.07 16.58
C ALA A 80 0.87 -1.41 17.16
N TYR A 81 1.99 -1.57 16.46
CA TYR A 81 3.13 -0.64 16.56
C TYR A 81 2.85 0.64 15.75
N LYS A 82 2.29 0.49 14.54
CA LYS A 82 1.79 1.59 13.68
C LYS A 82 0.47 1.20 13.04
N ILE A 83 -0.36 2.20 12.69
CA ILE A 83 -1.64 2.04 11.98
C ILE A 83 -1.58 2.85 10.70
N PHE A 84 -1.57 2.17 9.56
CA PHE A 84 -1.66 2.77 8.23
C PHE A 84 -3.12 3.02 7.90
N PHE A 85 -3.47 4.24 7.56
CA PHE A 85 -4.85 4.65 7.35
C PHE A 85 -5.02 5.59 6.15
N SER A 86 -6.19 5.54 5.51
CA SER A 86 -6.59 6.47 4.45
C SER A 86 -7.79 7.33 4.87
N ASP A 87 -8.72 6.76 5.63
CA ASP A 87 -9.97 7.41 6.01
C ASP A 87 -9.82 8.24 7.28
N VAL A 88 -10.41 9.43 7.28
CA VAL A 88 -10.34 10.41 8.39
C VAL A 88 -10.91 9.87 9.71
N VAL A 89 -11.77 8.85 9.68
CA VAL A 89 -12.32 8.25 10.90
C VAL A 89 -11.22 7.73 11.82
N PHE A 90 -10.17 7.14 11.26
CA PHE A 90 -9.02 6.65 12.05
C PHE A 90 -8.23 7.79 12.68
N TYR A 91 -8.07 8.91 11.97
CA TYR A 91 -7.46 10.11 12.54
C TYR A 91 -8.26 10.67 13.73
N MET A 92 -9.60 10.73 13.59
CA MET A 92 -10.48 11.20 14.66
C MET A 92 -10.43 10.30 15.90
N GLU A 93 -10.35 8.99 15.71
CA GLU A 93 -10.16 8.06 16.84
C GLU A 93 -8.78 8.21 17.46
N ALA A 94 -7.72 8.34 16.66
CA ALA A 94 -6.36 8.53 17.17
C ALA A 94 -6.23 9.80 18.03
N LEU A 95 -6.96 10.87 17.71
CA LEU A 95 -7.05 12.07 18.58
C LEU A 95 -7.65 11.74 19.94
N LYS A 96 -8.76 10.99 19.98
CA LYS A 96 -9.43 10.61 21.23
C LYS A 96 -8.53 9.76 22.14
N PHE A 97 -7.74 8.86 21.54
CA PHE A 97 -6.84 7.97 22.26
C PHE A 97 -5.42 8.52 22.44
N ASN A 98 -5.15 9.77 22.00
CA ASN A 98 -3.85 10.43 22.08
C ASN A 98 -2.70 9.57 21.52
N CYS A 99 -2.91 8.96 20.34
CA CYS A 99 -1.96 8.05 19.71
C CYS A 99 -1.62 8.41 18.24
N LEU A 100 -1.61 9.71 17.92
CA LEU A 100 -1.24 10.21 16.60
C LEU A 100 0.19 9.79 16.18
N ASP A 101 1.07 9.56 17.14
CA ASP A 101 2.44 9.07 16.90
C ASP A 101 2.49 7.68 16.27
N LYS A 102 1.44 6.86 16.47
CA LYS A 102 1.30 5.56 15.82
C LYS A 102 0.73 5.62 14.41
N MET A 103 0.12 6.76 14.03
CA MET A 103 -0.59 6.87 12.77
C MET A 103 0.37 7.10 11.60
N VAL A 104 0.12 6.38 10.48
CA VAL A 104 0.81 6.53 9.20
C VAL A 104 -0.24 6.86 8.15
N PHE A 105 -0.21 8.06 7.61
CA PHE A 105 -1.11 8.40 6.52
C PHE A 105 -0.67 7.67 5.24
N TYR A 106 -1.56 6.87 4.69
CA TYR A 106 -1.34 6.04 3.51
C TYR A 106 -2.55 6.14 2.58
N SER A 107 -2.44 6.96 1.57
CA SER A 107 -3.49 7.13 0.56
C SER A 107 -2.95 6.89 -0.84
N PRO A 108 -3.68 6.18 -1.70
CA PRO A 108 -3.24 5.95 -3.07
C PRO A 108 -3.21 7.21 -3.94
N THR A 109 -3.92 8.27 -3.56
CA THR A 109 -4.14 9.47 -4.39
C THR A 109 -3.79 10.80 -3.73
N PHE A 110 -3.55 10.82 -2.42
CA PHE A 110 -3.16 12.02 -1.68
C PHE A 110 -1.71 11.91 -1.21
N ALA A 111 -1.14 13.01 -0.69
CA ALA A 111 0.25 13.14 -0.32
C ALA A 111 1.18 13.18 -1.55
N LEU A 112 0.92 14.13 -2.44
CA LEU A 112 1.62 14.34 -3.70
C LEU A 112 2.53 15.56 -3.69
N SER A 113 2.32 16.51 -2.79
CA SER A 113 3.02 17.79 -2.75
C SER A 113 3.55 18.11 -1.35
N VAL A 114 4.47 19.07 -1.30
CA VAL A 114 4.99 19.62 -0.04
C VAL A 114 3.86 20.18 0.82
N GLU A 115 2.85 20.80 0.20
CA GLU A 115 1.67 21.38 0.87
C GLU A 115 0.78 20.32 1.48
N ASP A 116 0.55 19.19 0.77
CA ASP A 116 -0.21 18.06 1.31
C ASP A 116 0.47 17.50 2.57
N ILE A 117 1.77 17.24 2.47
CA ILE A 117 2.56 16.72 3.60
C ILE A 117 2.52 17.69 4.78
N ASN A 118 2.75 18.98 4.54
CA ASN A 118 2.72 20.00 5.57
C ASN A 118 1.32 20.15 6.20
N SER A 119 0.25 19.90 5.46
CA SER A 119 -1.11 19.93 5.99
C SER A 119 -1.33 18.79 6.99
N TRP A 120 -0.93 17.57 6.66
CA TRP A 120 -0.98 16.46 7.61
C TRP A 120 -0.06 16.65 8.81
N LYS A 121 1.14 17.23 8.59
CA LYS A 121 2.06 17.60 9.68
C LYS A 121 1.40 18.57 10.67
N LYS A 122 0.69 19.61 10.19
CA LYS A 122 -0.07 20.55 11.04
C LYS A 122 -1.15 19.87 11.85
N LEU A 123 -1.72 18.79 11.35
CA LEU A 123 -2.68 17.94 12.06
C LEU A 123 -2.01 16.96 13.05
N GLY A 124 -0.69 16.97 13.19
CA GLY A 124 0.06 16.15 14.14
C GLY A 124 0.49 14.77 13.61
N ILE A 125 0.25 14.47 12.35
CA ILE A 125 0.73 13.22 11.72
C ILE A 125 2.23 13.36 11.43
N LYS A 126 3.01 12.36 11.84
CA LYS A 126 4.47 12.33 11.71
C LYS A 126 4.99 11.26 10.76
N ASN A 127 4.12 10.41 10.24
CA ASN A 127 4.49 9.34 9.32
C ASN A 127 3.55 9.39 8.12
N ILE A 128 4.10 9.50 6.91
CA ILE A 128 3.32 9.64 5.69
C ILE A 128 3.96 8.81 4.58
N ILE A 129 3.14 8.04 3.87
CA ILE A 129 3.57 7.37 2.64
C ILE A 129 3.19 8.26 1.47
N ILE A 130 4.20 8.70 0.73
CA ILE A 130 4.01 9.50 -0.49
C ILE A 130 3.28 8.64 -1.51
N SER A 131 2.28 9.21 -2.17
CA SER A 131 1.49 8.51 -3.15
C SER A 131 2.34 8.03 -4.33
N LYS A 132 2.00 6.86 -4.85
CA LYS A 132 2.55 6.30 -6.09
C LYS A 132 2.30 7.17 -7.34
N GLU A 133 1.35 8.12 -7.27
CA GLU A 133 1.07 9.08 -8.35
C GLU A 133 2.13 10.21 -8.41
N SER A 134 3.02 10.31 -7.42
CA SER A 134 4.10 11.31 -7.43
C SER A 134 5.19 10.91 -8.43
N GLU A 135 5.68 11.89 -9.19
CA GLU A 135 6.86 11.73 -10.04
C GLU A 135 8.14 11.73 -9.20
N TYR A 136 9.24 11.27 -9.78
CA TYR A 136 10.53 11.19 -9.10
C TYR A 136 10.97 12.55 -8.53
N ASP A 137 10.88 13.62 -9.32
CA ASP A 137 11.24 14.97 -8.88
C ASP A 137 10.35 15.45 -7.73
N GLY A 138 9.07 15.05 -7.73
CA GLY A 138 8.15 15.30 -6.61
C GLY A 138 8.60 14.62 -5.30
N TYR A 139 9.07 13.38 -5.36
CA TYR A 139 9.69 12.72 -4.20
C TYR A 139 10.92 13.50 -3.69
N ILE A 140 11.79 13.93 -4.61
CA ILE A 140 13.00 14.69 -4.27
C ILE A 140 12.64 16.03 -3.62
N ASP A 141 11.67 16.77 -4.18
CA ASP A 141 11.23 18.06 -3.68
C ASP A 141 10.60 17.94 -2.27
N ILE A 142 9.78 16.93 -2.06
CA ILE A 142 9.19 16.65 -0.75
C ILE A 142 10.29 16.33 0.26
N LEU A 143 11.20 15.41 -0.05
CA LEU A 143 12.29 15.00 0.85
C LEU A 143 13.22 16.15 1.22
N LYS A 144 13.48 17.08 0.29
CA LYS A 144 14.33 18.26 0.54
C LYS A 144 13.63 19.40 1.31
N SER A 145 12.31 19.49 1.17
CA SER A 145 11.53 20.63 1.66
C SER A 145 10.84 20.35 3.00
N VAL A 146 10.58 19.08 3.33
CA VAL A 146 9.83 18.70 4.52
C VAL A 146 10.76 18.13 5.59
N ASN A 147 10.65 18.66 6.82
CA ASN A 147 11.42 18.20 7.98
C ASN A 147 10.50 17.64 9.05
N ASP A 148 11.03 16.81 9.97
CA ASP A 148 10.34 16.24 11.13
C ASP A 148 9.12 15.36 10.78
N ILE A 149 9.17 14.73 9.60
CA ILE A 149 8.20 13.75 9.12
C ILE A 149 8.98 12.52 8.63
N ASP A 150 8.56 11.34 9.03
CA ASP A 150 9.05 10.09 8.49
C ASP A 150 8.26 9.76 7.21
N LEU A 151 8.93 9.85 6.07
CA LEU A 151 8.34 9.63 4.75
C LEU A 151 8.61 8.22 4.25
N GLY A 152 7.71 7.72 3.42
CA GLY A 152 7.86 6.41 2.79
C GLY A 152 7.24 6.32 1.41
N MET A 153 7.42 5.17 0.76
CA MET A 153 6.90 4.89 -0.57
C MET A 153 6.60 3.40 -0.78
N LEU A 154 5.81 3.09 -1.80
CA LEU A 154 5.80 1.75 -2.39
C LEU A 154 7.15 1.54 -3.09
N ALA A 155 7.94 0.58 -2.65
CA ALA A 155 9.23 0.28 -3.24
C ALA A 155 9.14 -0.79 -4.34
N LEU A 156 8.28 -1.79 -4.11
CA LEU A 156 8.03 -2.89 -5.03
C LEU A 156 6.61 -3.43 -4.87
N GLY A 157 5.90 -3.66 -5.97
CA GLY A 157 4.57 -4.27 -5.98
C GLY A 157 3.70 -3.81 -7.14
N TYR A 158 2.54 -4.43 -7.31
CA TYR A 158 1.53 -3.97 -8.26
C TYR A 158 0.78 -2.75 -7.69
N PRO A 159 0.93 -1.53 -8.27
CA PRO A 159 0.16 -0.37 -7.82
C PRO A 159 -1.33 -0.58 -8.01
N GLN A 160 -2.11 -0.40 -6.97
CA GLN A 160 -3.57 -0.38 -7.09
C GLN A 160 -3.98 0.91 -7.79
N ILE A 161 -4.54 0.82 -8.99
CA ILE A 161 -4.92 1.97 -9.82
C ILE A 161 -6.41 2.31 -9.74
N TYR A 162 -7.22 1.39 -9.20
CA TYR A 162 -8.65 1.61 -9.04
C TYR A 162 -9.19 0.90 -7.79
N TYR A 163 -10.10 1.57 -7.09
CA TYR A 163 -10.90 1.00 -6.02
C TYR A 163 -12.30 1.58 -6.05
N SER A 164 -13.30 0.71 -5.96
CA SER A 164 -14.71 1.08 -5.81
C SER A 164 -15.40 0.18 -4.80
N ARG A 165 -16.21 0.77 -3.94
CA ARG A 165 -17.11 0.01 -3.01
C ARG A 165 -18.23 -0.74 -3.75
N ARG A 166 -18.33 -0.60 -5.07
CA ARG A 166 -19.32 -1.32 -5.89
C ARG A 166 -18.75 -2.64 -6.36
N GLN A 167 -19.57 -3.69 -6.34
CA GLN A 167 -19.27 -5.00 -6.92
C GLN A 167 -19.53 -4.96 -8.42
N MET A 168 -18.55 -4.48 -9.19
CA MET A 168 -18.70 -4.22 -10.61
C MET A 168 -18.66 -5.49 -11.45
N LEU A 169 -17.83 -6.48 -11.07
CA LEU A 169 -17.76 -7.77 -11.76
C LEU A 169 -19.05 -8.57 -11.56
N THR A 170 -19.56 -8.61 -10.34
CA THR A 170 -20.86 -9.23 -10.03
C THR A 170 -22.00 -8.54 -10.80
N SER A 171 -21.99 -7.22 -10.86
CA SER A 171 -22.99 -6.45 -11.61
C SER A 171 -22.89 -6.70 -13.12
N PHE A 172 -21.67 -6.74 -13.66
CA PHE A 172 -21.40 -7.07 -15.05
C PHE A 172 -21.88 -8.48 -15.41
N LYS A 173 -21.57 -9.48 -14.57
CA LYS A 173 -22.03 -10.86 -14.78
C LYS A 173 -23.55 -11.01 -14.77
N LYS A 174 -24.26 -10.20 -13.97
CA LYS A 174 -25.73 -10.16 -13.97
C LYS A 174 -26.32 -9.55 -15.24
N GLU A 175 -25.74 -8.47 -15.74
CA GLU A 175 -26.19 -7.78 -16.93
C GLU A 175 -25.89 -8.58 -18.21
N TYR A 176 -24.70 -9.20 -18.26
CA TYR A 176 -24.21 -9.97 -19.42
C TYR A 176 -24.14 -11.46 -19.08
N ASN A 177 -25.27 -12.06 -18.73
CA ASN A 177 -25.38 -13.44 -18.24
C ASN A 177 -24.94 -14.53 -19.24
N HIS A 178 -24.73 -14.18 -20.51
CA HIS A 178 -24.17 -15.04 -21.55
C HIS A 178 -22.63 -15.12 -21.53
N ILE A 179 -21.96 -14.25 -20.74
CA ILE A 179 -20.52 -14.29 -20.56
C ILE A 179 -20.24 -15.02 -19.24
N ASP A 180 -19.63 -16.21 -19.36
CA ASP A 180 -19.24 -17.01 -18.20
C ASP A 180 -17.77 -16.78 -17.85
N PHE A 181 -17.50 -16.43 -16.58
CA PHE A 181 -16.16 -16.28 -16.00
C PHE A 181 -16.23 -16.41 -14.49
N ASP A 182 -15.16 -16.88 -13.89
CA ASP A 182 -15.03 -16.93 -12.44
C ASP A 182 -14.44 -15.60 -11.93
N ILE A 183 -14.96 -15.12 -10.79
CA ILE A 183 -14.41 -13.98 -10.09
C ILE A 183 -13.37 -14.51 -9.10
N ASP A 184 -12.14 -14.66 -9.57
CA ASP A 184 -11.00 -15.15 -8.79
C ASP A 184 -9.77 -14.24 -8.94
N LEU A 185 -8.67 -14.60 -8.28
CA LEU A 185 -7.43 -13.83 -8.29
C LEU A 185 -6.63 -13.93 -9.60
N ASN A 186 -7.00 -14.82 -10.52
CA ASN A 186 -6.35 -14.96 -11.82
C ASN A 186 -7.03 -14.09 -12.88
N LEU A 187 -8.16 -13.45 -12.52
CA LEU A 187 -8.89 -12.62 -13.44
C LEU A 187 -8.09 -11.37 -13.81
N THR A 188 -8.05 -11.07 -15.09
CA THR A 188 -7.43 -9.86 -15.61
C THR A 188 -8.38 -9.13 -16.54
N ILE A 189 -8.26 -7.80 -16.60
CA ILE A 189 -8.89 -6.98 -17.59
C ILE A 189 -7.84 -6.40 -18.53
N LYS A 190 -8.26 -6.06 -19.74
CA LYS A 190 -7.42 -5.46 -20.79
C LYS A 190 -8.17 -4.28 -21.42
N GLU A 191 -7.48 -3.17 -21.57
CA GLU A 191 -8.00 -2.07 -22.38
C GLU A 191 -8.00 -2.44 -23.85
N ARG A 192 -8.99 -1.95 -24.61
CA ARG A 192 -9.12 -2.23 -26.04
C ARG A 192 -7.87 -1.81 -26.84
N THR A 193 -7.22 -0.75 -26.41
CA THR A 193 -6.11 -0.09 -27.12
C THR A 193 -4.72 -0.46 -26.61
N ARG A 194 -4.64 -1.26 -25.54
CA ARG A 194 -3.37 -1.67 -24.90
C ARG A 194 -3.32 -3.18 -24.72
N ASP A 195 -2.13 -3.76 -24.90
CA ASP A 195 -1.95 -5.21 -24.72
C ASP A 195 -1.70 -5.63 -23.26
N MET A 196 -1.54 -4.67 -22.37
CA MET A 196 -1.29 -4.90 -20.95
C MET A 196 -2.51 -5.50 -20.24
N LYS A 197 -2.30 -6.59 -19.52
CA LYS A 197 -3.30 -7.24 -18.67
C LYS A 197 -3.19 -6.71 -17.26
N MET A 198 -4.27 -6.19 -16.73
CA MET A 198 -4.36 -5.61 -15.40
C MET A 198 -5.07 -6.59 -14.46
N PRO A 199 -4.44 -7.03 -13.36
CA PRO A 199 -5.11 -7.85 -12.35
C PRO A 199 -6.34 -7.14 -11.78
N ILE A 200 -7.43 -7.87 -11.62
CA ILE A 200 -8.68 -7.38 -11.04
C ILE A 200 -9.24 -8.43 -10.10
N TYR A 201 -9.73 -8.01 -8.95
CA TYR A 201 -10.54 -8.88 -8.09
C TYR A 201 -11.69 -8.11 -7.46
N GLU A 202 -12.65 -8.85 -6.92
CA GLU A 202 -13.83 -8.33 -6.24
C GLU A 202 -14.17 -9.18 -5.03
N ASP A 203 -14.59 -8.52 -3.96
CA ASP A 203 -15.10 -9.15 -2.75
C ASP A 203 -16.18 -8.28 -2.07
N GLU A 204 -16.46 -8.53 -0.79
CA GLU A 204 -17.46 -7.76 -0.03
C GLU A 204 -17.08 -6.28 0.17
N ARG A 205 -15.79 -5.92 0.02
CA ARG A 205 -15.30 -4.52 0.11
C ARG A 205 -15.40 -3.76 -1.20
N GLY A 206 -15.60 -4.46 -2.32
CA GLY A 206 -15.76 -3.84 -3.64
C GLY A 206 -14.90 -4.44 -4.73
N THR A 207 -14.60 -3.65 -5.75
CA THR A 207 -13.79 -4.04 -6.91
C THR A 207 -12.47 -3.28 -6.91
N PHE A 208 -11.38 -4.00 -7.18
CA PHE A 208 -10.01 -3.52 -7.16
C PHE A 208 -9.31 -3.84 -8.48
N ILE A 209 -8.59 -2.87 -9.05
CA ILE A 209 -7.79 -3.06 -10.26
C ILE A 209 -6.36 -2.60 -9.96
N PHE A 210 -5.40 -3.36 -10.44
CA PHE A 210 -3.98 -3.09 -10.28
C PHE A 210 -3.33 -2.78 -11.64
N ALA A 211 -2.19 -2.10 -11.63
CA ALA A 211 -1.40 -1.89 -12.83
C ALA A 211 -1.02 -3.22 -13.47
N GLY A 212 -0.77 -3.23 -14.77
CA GLY A 212 -0.41 -4.46 -15.49
C GLY A 212 1.06 -4.84 -15.39
N GLU A 213 1.87 -4.03 -14.73
CA GLU A 213 3.30 -4.24 -14.50
C GLU A 213 3.62 -4.06 -13.02
N VAL A 214 4.64 -4.79 -12.54
CA VAL A 214 5.18 -4.60 -11.19
C VAL A 214 5.96 -3.29 -11.16
N PHE A 215 5.57 -2.37 -10.29
CA PHE A 215 6.39 -1.22 -9.98
C PHE A 215 7.60 -1.65 -9.15
N PHE A 216 8.79 -1.25 -9.57
CA PHE A 216 10.01 -1.39 -8.79
C PHE A 216 10.88 -0.16 -8.94
N ALA A 217 11.09 0.58 -7.86
CA ALA A 217 11.89 1.80 -7.85
C ALA A 217 13.40 1.55 -8.02
N ASN A 218 13.86 0.29 -7.88
CA ASN A 218 15.18 -0.24 -8.17
C ASN A 218 16.33 0.68 -7.69
N GLU A 219 17.19 1.10 -8.58
CA GLU A 219 18.37 1.94 -8.29
C GLU A 219 18.05 3.29 -7.63
N LYS A 220 16.83 3.79 -7.81
CA LYS A 220 16.36 5.03 -7.18
C LYS A 220 16.14 4.89 -5.67
N LEU A 221 15.95 3.68 -5.18
CA LEU A 221 15.77 3.41 -3.76
C LEU A 221 16.96 3.90 -2.93
N LYS A 222 18.18 3.73 -3.43
CA LYS A 222 19.39 4.21 -2.73
C LYS A 222 19.39 5.73 -2.58
N GLU A 223 19.11 6.47 -3.65
CA GLU A 223 19.09 7.93 -3.63
C GLU A 223 18.01 8.45 -2.69
N LEU A 224 16.80 7.89 -2.75
CA LEU A 224 15.70 8.28 -1.86
C LEU A 224 16.01 7.97 -0.39
N LYS A 225 16.64 6.83 -0.10
CA LYS A 225 17.15 6.49 1.24
C LYS A 225 18.17 7.51 1.72
N ASP A 226 19.15 7.84 0.88
CA ASP A 226 20.24 8.78 1.21
C ASP A 226 19.68 10.20 1.46
N LEU A 227 18.57 10.57 0.83
CA LEU A 227 17.81 11.80 1.09
C LEU A 227 16.93 11.75 2.34
N GLY A 228 16.85 10.62 3.03
CA GLY A 228 16.18 10.49 4.32
C GLY A 228 14.84 9.78 4.31
N MET A 229 14.43 9.14 3.21
CA MET A 229 13.22 8.30 3.19
C MET A 229 13.36 7.14 4.17
N LYS A 230 12.27 6.86 4.91
CA LYS A 230 12.27 5.91 6.03
C LYS A 230 11.58 4.59 5.74
N TYR A 231 10.42 4.61 5.03
CA TYR A 231 9.63 3.40 4.81
C TYR A 231 9.67 2.99 3.35
N PHE A 232 10.03 1.73 3.11
CA PHE A 232 10.06 1.10 1.80
C PHE A 232 9.12 -0.11 1.82
N ILE A 233 7.92 0.04 1.23
CA ILE A 233 6.86 -0.95 1.28
C ILE A 233 7.02 -1.94 0.15
N ILE A 234 6.94 -3.23 0.48
CA ILE A 234 6.82 -4.33 -0.48
C ILE A 234 5.38 -4.82 -0.43
N ASP A 235 4.67 -4.74 -1.56
CA ASP A 235 3.34 -5.32 -1.75
C ASP A 235 3.44 -6.54 -2.66
N PRO A 236 3.47 -7.76 -2.12
CA PRO A 236 3.70 -8.99 -2.90
C PRO A 236 2.45 -9.51 -3.60
N ILE A 237 1.33 -8.78 -3.60
CA ILE A 237 0.09 -9.23 -4.25
C ILE A 237 0.36 -9.52 -5.74
N PHE A 238 -0.13 -10.65 -6.24
CA PHE A 238 0.04 -11.14 -7.61
C PHE A 238 1.49 -11.41 -8.06
N ILE A 239 2.50 -11.21 -7.20
CA ILE A 239 3.89 -11.55 -7.53
C ILE A 239 4.16 -13.01 -7.17
N ASN A 240 4.86 -13.71 -8.07
CA ASN A 240 5.22 -15.09 -7.83
C ASN A 240 6.15 -15.25 -6.61
N ASP A 241 5.79 -16.18 -5.72
CA ASP A 241 6.48 -16.41 -4.45
C ASP A 241 7.91 -16.98 -4.55
N GLU A 242 8.37 -17.35 -5.75
CA GLU A 242 9.72 -17.89 -5.94
C GLU A 242 10.84 -16.84 -5.82
N CYS A 243 10.47 -15.54 -5.77
CA CYS A 243 11.43 -14.45 -5.65
C CYS A 243 11.59 -14.01 -4.21
N ASP A 244 12.83 -13.77 -3.76
CA ASP A 244 13.08 -13.08 -2.50
C ASP A 244 12.94 -11.55 -2.68
N LEU A 245 11.70 -11.08 -2.62
CA LEU A 245 11.37 -9.66 -2.81
C LEU A 245 12.05 -8.75 -1.78
N VAL A 246 12.28 -9.27 -0.57
CA VAL A 246 12.95 -8.53 0.50
C VAL A 246 14.41 -8.28 0.13
N GLN A 247 15.10 -9.31 -0.35
CA GLN A 247 16.50 -9.17 -0.78
C GLN A 247 16.62 -8.26 -2.02
N ILE A 248 15.68 -8.35 -2.95
CA ILE A 248 15.63 -7.47 -4.14
C ILE A 248 15.52 -6.01 -3.73
N VAL A 249 14.62 -5.66 -2.80
CA VAL A 249 14.50 -4.28 -2.32
C VAL A 249 15.75 -3.85 -1.54
N LYS A 250 16.34 -4.72 -0.73
CA LYS A 250 17.62 -4.43 -0.03
C LYS A 250 18.78 -4.20 -1.00
N ASP A 251 18.85 -4.97 -2.08
CA ASP A 251 19.81 -4.75 -3.15
C ASP A 251 19.65 -3.33 -3.75
N GLY A 252 18.42 -2.94 -4.10
CA GLY A 252 18.12 -1.59 -4.59
C GLY A 252 18.48 -0.48 -3.60
N LEU A 253 18.22 -0.67 -2.30
CA LEU A 253 18.63 0.25 -1.24
C LEU A 253 20.15 0.40 -1.10
N ASN A 254 20.91 -0.55 -1.64
CA ASN A 254 22.36 -0.53 -1.73
C ASN A 254 22.88 -0.10 -3.13
N GLY A 255 21.98 0.24 -4.05
CA GLY A 255 22.31 0.64 -5.42
C GLY A 255 22.64 -0.53 -6.34
N ILE A 256 22.17 -1.73 -6.03
CA ILE A 256 22.37 -2.94 -6.83
C ILE A 256 21.07 -3.23 -7.59
N ASP A 257 21.16 -3.32 -8.92
CA ASP A 257 20.02 -3.73 -9.75
C ASP A 257 19.80 -5.24 -9.66
N SER A 258 18.64 -5.62 -9.14
CA SER A 258 18.17 -7.00 -9.03
C SER A 258 16.82 -7.23 -9.73
N SER A 259 16.40 -6.33 -10.62
CA SER A 259 15.11 -6.41 -11.33
C SER A 259 14.96 -7.71 -12.13
N ASN A 260 16.06 -8.23 -12.67
CA ASN A 260 16.09 -9.49 -13.41
C ASN A 260 15.73 -10.75 -12.58
N LYS A 261 15.66 -10.64 -11.27
CA LYS A 261 15.22 -11.73 -10.37
C LYS A 261 13.69 -11.81 -10.27
N ILE A 262 12.97 -10.78 -10.71
CA ILE A 262 11.49 -10.75 -10.74
C ILE A 262 11.07 -11.34 -12.10
N LYS A 263 10.14 -12.32 -12.09
CA LYS A 263 9.68 -12.99 -13.33
C LYS A 263 8.64 -12.16 -14.08
N GLU A 264 7.90 -11.33 -13.38
CA GLU A 264 6.90 -10.44 -13.92
C GLU A 264 7.57 -9.26 -14.62
N ASP A 265 6.88 -8.66 -15.60
CA ASP A 265 7.33 -7.44 -16.24
C ASP A 265 7.42 -6.33 -15.17
N THR A 266 8.62 -5.78 -15.01
CA THR A 266 8.90 -4.73 -14.03
C THR A 266 9.12 -3.39 -14.71
N SER A 267 8.66 -2.33 -14.07
CA SER A 267 8.84 -0.97 -14.56
C SER A 267 8.98 0.02 -13.41
N SER A 268 9.84 0.99 -13.59
CA SER A 268 9.88 2.21 -12.76
C SER A 268 9.08 3.37 -13.38
N PHE A 269 8.25 3.08 -14.38
CA PHE A 269 7.57 4.06 -15.24
C PHE A 269 6.78 5.12 -14.46
N MET A 270 6.22 4.77 -13.31
CA MET A 270 5.43 5.72 -12.52
C MET A 270 6.28 6.86 -11.95
N LEU A 271 7.58 6.62 -11.73
CA LEU A 271 8.51 7.68 -11.28
C LEU A 271 8.88 8.66 -12.40
N PHE A 272 8.79 8.25 -13.68
CA PHE A 272 9.28 9.04 -14.81
C PHE A 272 8.19 9.37 -15.83
N ARG A 273 6.94 9.09 -15.52
CA ARG A 273 5.83 9.42 -16.39
C ARG A 273 5.55 10.91 -16.29
N GLU A 274 5.84 11.65 -17.37
CA GLU A 274 5.39 13.02 -17.49
C GLU A 274 3.87 13.08 -17.34
N MET A 275 3.40 13.82 -16.35
CA MET A 275 1.99 14.21 -16.32
C MET A 275 1.73 15.05 -17.55
N VAL A 276 0.73 14.67 -18.36
CA VAL A 276 0.39 15.37 -19.59
C VAL A 276 -0.20 16.74 -19.21
N ASN A 277 0.66 17.72 -19.00
CA ASN A 277 0.32 19.14 -18.83
C ASN A 277 0.15 19.83 -20.19
N ASN A 278 -0.41 19.16 -21.19
CA ASN A 278 -0.74 19.80 -22.46
C ASN A 278 -2.06 20.54 -22.35
N TYR A 279 -2.10 21.62 -21.56
CA TYR A 279 -3.11 22.67 -21.68
C TYR A 279 -2.70 23.76 -22.68
N ASP A 280 -1.62 23.56 -23.42
CA ASP A 280 -1.27 24.41 -24.55
C ASP A 280 -1.98 23.90 -25.82
N LYS A 281 -3.25 24.25 -25.93
CA LYS A 281 -3.93 24.53 -27.22
C LYS A 281 -5.24 25.25 -27.03
#